data_f2622107437849a422029b09579c7c6f
#
_entry.id   f2622107437849a422029b09579c7c6f
#
_cell.length_a   1.000
_cell.length_b   1.000
_cell.length_c   1.000
_cell.angle_alpha   90.00
_cell.angle_beta   90.00
_cell.angle_gamma   90.00
#
_symmetry.space_group_name_H-M   'P 1'
#
loop_
_entity.id
_entity.type
_entity.pdbx_description
1 polymer ?
#
loop_
_entity_poly.entity_id
_entity_poly.type
_entity_poly.pdbx_seq_one_letter_code
_entity_poly.pdbx_strand_id
1 'polypeptide(L)'
;TPWGRQANNPPVEALEPGPGLEYEVTLEPHRQRWLLTLEATPQPPVLAQRSVRPSGQAQWMSPQPITEVLRYQAQAILRFRYGEQLTAQEQAQLRQLPAGSNPRTLAMGQQLRQAHGQDDQALIAAALKHLRTGGYTYTLTPGVYPSDTADAFWFDIQRGFCEHIASAFAVLMRSAGI
;
A
#
# COMPACT_ATOMS: atom_id res chain seq x y z
N THR A 1 0.94 20.57 -14.72
CA THR A 1 1.27 19.15 -14.97
C THR A 1 1.65 18.51 -13.64
N PRO A 2 1.22 17.26 -13.32
CA PRO A 2 1.51 16.58 -12.06
C PRO A 2 3.01 16.28 -11.82
N TRP A 3 3.89 16.74 -12.68
CA TRP A 3 5.30 16.40 -12.77
C TRP A 3 6.26 17.48 -12.26
N GLY A 4 5.76 18.56 -11.65
CA GLY A 4 6.53 19.79 -11.38
C GLY A 4 7.16 19.94 -9.99
N ARG A 5 6.93 19.05 -9.04
CA ARG A 5 7.66 19.07 -7.75
C ARG A 5 8.58 17.85 -7.70
N GLN A 6 9.86 18.09 -7.34
CA GLN A 6 10.76 17.03 -6.93
C GLN A 6 10.21 16.43 -5.63
N ALA A 7 9.46 15.36 -5.76
CA ALA A 7 9.03 14.59 -4.61
C ALA A 7 10.22 13.72 -4.19
N ASN A 8 10.71 13.89 -2.98
CA ASN A 8 11.65 12.95 -2.38
C ASN A 8 10.87 11.70 -1.95
N ASN A 9 11.49 10.54 -2.07
CA ASN A 9 10.96 9.35 -1.44
C ASN A 9 10.94 9.55 0.08
N PRO A 10 9.91 9.02 0.79
CA PRO A 10 9.87 9.11 2.24
C PRO A 10 11.12 8.48 2.86
N PRO A 11 11.58 8.99 4.00
CA PRO A 11 12.74 8.44 4.68
C PRO A 11 12.45 7.00 5.14
N VAL A 12 13.44 6.14 4.95
CA VAL A 12 13.46 4.75 5.44
C VAL A 12 14.41 4.71 6.63
N GLU A 13 13.90 4.27 7.78
CA GLU A 13 14.71 4.06 8.97
C GLU A 13 15.11 2.59 9.07
N ALA A 14 16.41 2.32 9.09
CA ALA A 14 16.92 0.96 9.32
C ALA A 14 16.73 0.59 10.80
N LEU A 15 16.12 -0.55 11.08
CA LEU A 15 15.96 -1.07 12.45
C LEU A 15 17.22 -1.74 12.98
N GLU A 16 18.12 -2.13 12.07
CA GLU A 16 19.40 -2.75 12.40
C GLU A 16 20.51 -2.09 11.60
N PRO A 17 21.64 -1.72 12.23
CA PRO A 17 22.81 -1.25 11.54
C PRO A 17 23.42 -2.40 10.73
N GLY A 18 23.78 -2.15 9.48
CA GLY A 18 24.43 -3.14 8.65
C GLY A 18 24.44 -2.74 7.16
N PRO A 19 25.23 -3.42 6.36
CA PRO A 19 25.14 -3.26 4.92
C PRO A 19 23.76 -3.74 4.47
N GLY A 20 23.10 -2.96 3.63
CA GLY A 20 21.85 -3.39 3.00
C GLY A 20 22.11 -4.61 2.08
N LEU A 21 21.01 -5.20 1.61
CA LEU A 21 21.07 -6.25 0.59
C LEU A 21 21.36 -5.60 -0.77
N GLU A 22 22.51 -5.91 -1.35
CA GLU A 22 22.81 -5.58 -2.75
C GLU A 22 22.14 -6.58 -3.68
N TYR A 23 21.48 -6.10 -4.73
CA TYR A 23 20.82 -6.94 -5.71
C TYR A 23 20.86 -6.35 -7.11
N GLU A 24 20.78 -7.22 -8.10
CA GLU A 24 20.67 -6.84 -9.51
C GLU A 24 19.27 -7.17 -10.03
N VAL A 25 18.75 -6.28 -10.86
CA VAL A 25 17.47 -6.45 -11.54
C VAL A 25 17.69 -6.47 -13.04
N THR A 26 17.13 -7.46 -13.71
CA THR A 26 16.89 -7.44 -15.15
C THR A 26 15.40 -7.19 -15.38
N LEU A 27 15.07 -6.02 -15.85
CA LEU A 27 13.69 -5.56 -16.06
C LEU A 27 13.33 -5.66 -17.54
N GLU A 28 12.28 -6.42 -17.82
CA GLU A 28 11.72 -6.54 -19.17
C GLU A 28 11.00 -5.25 -19.61
N PRO A 29 10.91 -4.98 -20.92
CA PRO A 29 10.20 -3.81 -21.44
C PRO A 29 8.72 -3.85 -21.07
N HIS A 30 8.24 -2.82 -20.36
CA HIS A 30 6.83 -2.71 -19.96
C HIS A 30 6.20 -1.36 -20.35
N ARG A 31 6.94 -0.48 -21.02
CA ARG A 31 6.49 0.83 -21.53
C ARG A 31 6.05 1.82 -20.46
N GLN A 32 6.31 1.51 -19.20
CA GLN A 32 6.10 2.42 -18.06
C GLN A 32 7.42 3.06 -17.65
N ARG A 33 7.40 3.99 -16.71
CA ARG A 33 8.59 4.72 -16.23
C ARG A 33 9.12 4.22 -14.89
N TRP A 34 8.35 3.43 -14.16
CA TRP A 34 8.77 2.94 -12.84
C TRP A 34 9.76 1.78 -12.95
N LEU A 35 10.70 1.76 -12.01
CA LEU A 35 11.62 0.64 -11.83
C LEU A 35 11.07 -0.30 -10.76
N LEU A 36 11.25 -1.59 -10.95
CA LEU A 36 10.99 -2.58 -9.90
C LEU A 36 12.15 -2.56 -8.91
N THR A 37 11.86 -2.21 -7.67
CA THR A 37 12.82 -2.26 -6.57
C THR A 37 12.21 -3.00 -5.38
N LEU A 38 13.06 -3.50 -4.49
CA LEU A 38 12.61 -3.93 -3.18
C LEU A 38 12.09 -2.71 -2.41
N GLU A 39 11.14 -2.93 -1.50
CA GLU A 39 10.35 -1.89 -0.85
C GLU A 39 11.21 -0.79 -0.22
N ALA A 40 12.20 -1.14 0.57
CA ALA A 40 13.09 -0.18 1.19
C ALA A 40 14.40 -0.02 0.40
N THR A 41 14.32 0.60 -0.76
CA THR A 41 15.49 0.99 -1.58
C THR A 41 15.71 2.50 -1.46
N PRO A 42 16.43 3.00 -0.42
CA PRO A 42 16.54 4.42 -0.12
C PRO A 42 17.44 5.17 -1.09
N GLN A 43 18.39 4.49 -1.71
CA GLN A 43 19.33 5.08 -2.67
C GLN A 43 18.87 4.82 -4.11
N PRO A 44 19.14 5.77 -5.03
CA PRO A 44 18.80 5.56 -6.43
C PRO A 44 19.48 4.32 -7.01
N PRO A 45 18.74 3.46 -7.73
CA PRO A 45 19.36 2.38 -8.50
C PRO A 45 20.41 2.88 -9.46
N VAL A 46 21.51 2.12 -9.61
CA VAL A 46 22.64 2.47 -10.46
C VAL A 46 22.44 1.87 -11.85
N LEU A 47 22.24 2.75 -12.83
CA LEU A 47 22.08 2.42 -14.24
C LEU A 47 23.27 2.96 -15.05
N ALA A 48 23.74 2.19 -16.03
CA ALA A 48 24.93 2.56 -16.80
C ALA A 48 24.80 3.87 -17.59
N GLN A 49 23.61 4.24 -18.05
CA GLN A 49 23.41 5.38 -18.97
C GLN A 49 22.16 6.24 -18.69
N ARG A 50 21.49 6.04 -17.56
CA ARG A 50 20.23 6.76 -17.24
C ARG A 50 20.25 7.23 -15.81
N SER A 51 19.81 8.46 -15.59
CA SER A 51 19.48 8.93 -14.25
C SER A 51 18.08 8.46 -13.86
N VAL A 52 17.85 8.30 -12.57
CA VAL A 52 16.53 7.98 -12.01
C VAL A 52 16.15 9.05 -11.01
N ARG A 53 14.87 9.19 -10.74
CA ARG A 53 14.34 10.14 -9.77
C ARG A 53 13.34 9.46 -8.83
N PRO A 54 13.20 9.91 -7.61
CA PRO A 54 12.19 9.42 -6.71
C PRO A 54 10.78 9.83 -7.17
N SER A 55 9.79 8.99 -6.88
CA SER A 55 8.37 9.26 -7.17
C SER A 55 7.66 10.01 -6.04
N GLY A 56 8.22 10.02 -4.83
CA GLY A 56 7.57 10.45 -3.60
C GLY A 56 6.74 9.35 -2.92
N GLN A 57 6.73 8.14 -3.49
CA GLN A 57 6.00 6.98 -2.96
C GLN A 57 6.91 5.76 -2.80
N ALA A 58 8.15 5.97 -2.34
CA ALA A 58 9.18 4.95 -2.20
C ALA A 58 9.55 4.21 -3.49
N GLN A 59 9.22 4.76 -4.65
CA GLN A 59 9.54 4.19 -5.96
C GLN A 59 10.56 5.03 -6.70
N TRP A 60 11.25 4.40 -7.65
CA TRP A 60 12.20 5.04 -8.54
C TRP A 60 11.65 5.07 -9.97
N MET A 61 11.84 6.20 -10.63
CA MET A 61 11.28 6.46 -11.96
C MET A 61 12.38 6.80 -12.97
N SER A 62 12.30 6.18 -14.13
CA SER A 62 13.07 6.58 -15.30
C SER A 62 12.48 7.85 -15.94
N PRO A 63 13.29 8.75 -16.52
CA PRO A 63 12.79 9.91 -17.26
C PRO A 63 12.01 9.52 -18.52
N GLN A 64 12.28 8.33 -19.08
CA GLN A 64 11.63 7.81 -20.28
C GLN A 64 10.98 6.45 -20.01
N PRO A 65 9.95 6.07 -20.79
CA PRO A 65 9.40 4.73 -20.74
C PRO A 65 10.46 3.65 -20.99
N ILE A 66 10.33 2.52 -20.33
CA ILE A 66 11.24 1.38 -20.48
C ILE A 66 10.75 0.52 -21.63
N THR A 67 11.45 0.65 -22.77
CA THR A 67 11.09 0.02 -24.05
C THR A 67 12.08 -1.08 -24.48
N GLU A 68 13.13 -1.29 -23.70
CA GLU A 68 14.17 -2.30 -23.89
C GLU A 68 14.52 -2.95 -22.55
N VAL A 69 15.17 -4.10 -22.57
CA VAL A 69 15.66 -4.76 -21.35
C VAL A 69 16.61 -3.83 -20.63
N LEU A 70 16.35 -3.61 -19.35
CA LEU A 70 17.12 -2.71 -18.50
C LEU A 70 17.74 -3.50 -17.34
N ARG A 71 19.07 -3.40 -17.17
CA ARG A 71 19.79 -3.96 -16.01
C ARG A 71 20.26 -2.85 -15.12
N TYR A 72 20.08 -3.04 -13.82
CA TYR A 72 20.55 -2.10 -12.80
C TYR A 72 20.82 -2.80 -11.48
N GLN A 73 21.69 -2.17 -10.69
CA GLN A 73 21.98 -2.57 -9.33
C GLN A 73 21.27 -1.65 -8.34
N ALA A 74 20.86 -2.21 -7.23
CA ALA A 74 20.23 -1.46 -6.16
C ALA A 74 20.55 -2.08 -4.80
N GLN A 75 20.35 -1.32 -3.74
CA GLN A 75 20.57 -1.74 -2.37
C GLN A 75 19.28 -1.54 -1.56
N ALA A 76 18.84 -2.55 -0.84
CA ALA A 76 17.66 -2.51 0.01
C ALA A 76 18.01 -2.74 1.48
N ILE A 77 17.23 -2.14 2.36
CA ILE A 77 17.24 -2.38 3.79
C ILE A 77 16.17 -3.44 4.09
N LEU A 78 16.55 -4.57 4.71
CA LEU A 78 15.61 -5.68 4.92
C LEU A 78 14.72 -5.50 6.16
N ARG A 79 15.23 -4.80 7.20
CA ARG A 79 14.47 -4.51 8.42
C ARG A 79 14.41 -3.00 8.61
N PHE A 80 13.24 -2.45 8.39
CA PHE A 80 13.05 -1.01 8.33
C PHE A 80 11.69 -0.59 8.88
N ARG A 81 11.59 0.69 9.20
CA ARG A 81 10.35 1.42 9.42
C ARG A 81 10.16 2.45 8.32
N TYR A 82 8.91 2.70 7.99
CA TYR A 82 8.55 3.55 6.89
C TYR A 82 7.28 4.35 7.22
N GLY A 83 7.31 5.65 6.93
CA GLY A 83 6.13 6.50 7.08
C GLY A 83 5.81 6.92 8.52
N GLU A 84 6.70 6.73 9.48
CA GLU A 84 6.47 7.17 10.88
C GLU A 84 6.38 8.70 11.04
N GLN A 85 6.86 9.46 10.07
CA GLN A 85 6.88 10.93 10.11
C GLN A 85 5.81 11.56 9.21
N LEU A 86 4.66 10.91 9.08
CA LEU A 86 3.55 11.48 8.34
C LEU A 86 3.01 12.72 9.04
N THR A 87 2.88 13.81 8.30
CA THR A 87 2.18 15.01 8.79
C THR A 87 0.71 14.72 9.02
N ALA A 88 0.05 15.51 9.86
CA ALA A 88 -1.39 15.39 10.10
C ALA A 88 -2.20 15.49 8.79
N GLN A 89 -1.75 16.29 7.83
CA GLN A 89 -2.40 16.43 6.52
C GLN A 89 -2.25 15.14 5.68
N GLU A 90 -1.06 14.54 5.64
CA GLU A 90 -0.84 13.27 4.94
C GLU A 90 -1.65 12.13 5.57
N GLN A 91 -1.67 12.06 6.90
CA GLN A 91 -2.52 11.09 7.61
C GLN A 91 -3.99 11.26 7.26
N ALA A 92 -4.50 12.50 7.24
CA ALA A 92 -5.88 12.78 6.87
C ALA A 92 -6.19 12.37 5.42
N GLN A 93 -5.26 12.63 4.48
CA GLN A 93 -5.40 12.21 3.08
C GLN A 93 -5.41 10.69 2.92
N LEU A 94 -4.52 9.98 3.63
CA LEU A 94 -4.45 8.52 3.57
C LEU A 94 -5.70 7.84 4.15
N ARG A 95 -6.37 8.48 5.12
CA ARG A 95 -7.62 8.00 5.74
C ARG A 95 -8.88 8.44 5.02
N GLN A 96 -8.77 9.28 4.00
CA GLN A 96 -9.93 9.82 3.31
C GLN A 96 -10.74 8.70 2.64
N LEU A 97 -12.05 8.73 2.85
CA LEU A 97 -13.04 7.87 2.21
C LEU A 97 -14.06 8.74 1.46
N PRO A 98 -14.63 8.26 0.34
CA PRO A 98 -15.70 8.96 -0.34
C PRO A 98 -16.91 9.19 0.57
N ALA A 99 -17.44 10.40 0.56
CA ALA A 99 -18.60 10.74 1.38
C ALA A 99 -19.81 9.87 1.01
N GLY A 100 -20.51 9.35 2.03
CA GLY A 100 -21.72 8.56 1.86
C GLY A 100 -21.52 7.14 1.36
N SER A 101 -20.27 6.68 1.13
CA SER A 101 -19.99 5.31 0.72
C SER A 101 -19.80 4.37 1.92
N ASN A 102 -20.19 3.10 1.73
CA ASN A 102 -19.96 2.00 2.67
C ASN A 102 -20.38 2.28 4.13
N PRO A 103 -21.61 2.75 4.40
CA PRO A 103 -22.02 3.21 5.73
C PRO A 103 -21.94 2.13 6.82
N ARG A 104 -22.19 0.86 6.48
CA ARG A 104 -22.13 -0.27 7.43
C ARG A 104 -20.68 -0.59 7.81
N THR A 105 -19.76 -0.52 6.84
CA THR A 105 -18.32 -0.69 7.09
C THR A 105 -17.78 0.47 7.93
N LEU A 106 -18.23 1.69 7.68
CA LEU A 106 -17.88 2.85 8.51
C LEU A 106 -18.33 2.65 9.97
N ALA A 107 -19.57 2.21 10.19
CA ALA A 107 -20.08 1.91 11.51
C ALA A 107 -19.29 0.79 12.20
N MET A 108 -18.95 -0.28 11.49
CA MET A 108 -18.11 -1.37 11.99
C MET A 108 -16.71 -0.87 12.42
N GLY A 109 -16.07 -0.01 11.62
CA GLY A 109 -14.77 0.57 11.97
C GLY A 109 -14.84 1.43 13.23
N GLN A 110 -15.89 2.23 13.39
CA GLN A 110 -16.13 3.01 14.61
C GLN A 110 -16.34 2.12 15.84
N GLN A 111 -17.09 1.03 15.71
CA GLN A 111 -17.29 0.06 16.78
C GLN A 111 -15.98 -0.62 17.19
N LEU A 112 -15.15 -1.02 16.23
CA LEU A 112 -13.83 -1.57 16.50
C LEU A 112 -12.94 -0.56 17.22
N ARG A 113 -12.97 0.71 16.82
CA ARG A 113 -12.23 1.78 17.49
C ARG A 113 -12.72 2.00 18.93
N GLN A 114 -14.00 1.98 19.15
CA GLN A 114 -14.56 2.08 20.51
C GLN A 114 -14.16 0.90 21.40
N ALA A 115 -14.15 -0.32 20.85
CA ALA A 115 -13.79 -1.53 21.59
C ALA A 115 -12.29 -1.62 21.95
N HIS A 116 -11.42 -1.10 21.11
CA HIS A 116 -9.95 -1.24 21.25
C HIS A 116 -9.23 0.07 21.59
N GLY A 117 -9.94 1.21 21.69
CA GLY A 117 -9.34 2.49 22.04
C GLY A 117 -8.23 2.91 21.09
N GLN A 118 -7.03 3.17 21.59
CA GLN A 118 -5.85 3.56 20.81
C GLN A 118 -4.92 2.38 20.45
N ASP A 119 -5.32 1.15 20.78
CA ASP A 119 -4.53 -0.04 20.43
C ASP A 119 -4.84 -0.48 18.99
N ASP A 120 -4.10 0.08 18.03
CA ASP A 120 -4.23 -0.24 16.61
C ASP A 120 -3.91 -1.71 16.32
N GLN A 121 -2.95 -2.31 17.04
CA GLN A 121 -2.59 -3.71 16.82
C GLN A 121 -3.71 -4.66 17.24
N ALA A 122 -4.33 -4.42 18.39
CA ALA A 122 -5.48 -5.20 18.83
C ALA A 122 -6.67 -5.04 17.89
N LEU A 123 -6.93 -3.82 17.39
CA LEU A 123 -7.97 -3.53 16.42
C LEU A 123 -7.74 -4.30 15.10
N ILE A 124 -6.54 -4.22 14.54
CA ILE A 124 -6.16 -4.95 13.31
C ILE A 124 -6.30 -6.45 13.53
N ALA A 125 -5.84 -6.98 14.66
CA ALA A 125 -5.94 -8.39 14.99
C ALA A 125 -7.41 -8.86 15.08
N ALA A 126 -8.29 -8.04 15.67
CA ALA A 126 -9.72 -8.32 15.74
C ALA A 126 -10.37 -8.35 14.35
N ALA A 127 -10.07 -7.39 13.48
CA ALA A 127 -10.56 -7.35 12.10
C ALA A 127 -10.07 -8.55 11.29
N LEU A 128 -8.79 -8.92 11.40
CA LEU A 128 -8.23 -10.11 10.76
C LEU A 128 -8.83 -11.42 11.31
N LYS A 129 -9.11 -11.48 12.61
CA LYS A 129 -9.82 -12.62 13.20
C LYS A 129 -11.23 -12.73 12.63
N HIS A 130 -11.96 -11.62 12.54
CA HIS A 130 -13.30 -11.59 11.96
C HIS A 130 -13.26 -12.09 10.50
N LEU A 131 -12.32 -11.63 9.68
CA LEU A 131 -12.14 -12.10 8.31
C LEU A 131 -11.87 -13.62 8.24
N ARG A 132 -11.03 -14.16 9.13
CA ARG A 132 -10.69 -15.60 9.15
C ARG A 132 -11.81 -16.50 9.63
N THR A 133 -12.64 -16.03 10.54
CA THR A 133 -13.68 -16.86 11.22
C THR A 133 -15.10 -16.53 10.79
N GLY A 134 -15.30 -15.46 10.01
CA GLY A 134 -16.62 -14.94 9.63
C GLY A 134 -17.28 -15.64 8.43
N GLY A 135 -16.71 -16.76 7.95
CA GLY A 135 -17.34 -17.52 6.85
C GLY A 135 -17.05 -16.98 5.45
N TYR A 136 -16.05 -16.10 5.30
CA TYR A 136 -15.66 -15.54 4.00
C TYR A 136 -15.02 -16.57 3.09
N THR A 137 -15.38 -16.55 1.80
CA THR A 137 -14.88 -17.51 0.81
C THR A 137 -14.04 -16.85 -0.26
N TYR A 138 -12.84 -17.38 -0.51
CA TYR A 138 -12.03 -16.95 -1.65
C TYR A 138 -12.54 -17.59 -2.96
N THR A 139 -12.86 -16.75 -3.94
CA THR A 139 -13.32 -17.19 -5.28
C THR A 139 -12.94 -16.15 -6.34
N LEU A 140 -12.57 -16.60 -7.53
CA LEU A 140 -12.31 -15.75 -8.69
C LEU A 140 -13.60 -15.35 -9.44
N THR A 141 -14.75 -15.91 -9.05
CA THR A 141 -16.07 -15.62 -9.64
C THR A 141 -17.07 -15.15 -8.58
N PRO A 142 -16.82 -14.01 -7.92
CA PRO A 142 -17.65 -13.54 -6.82
C PRO A 142 -19.04 -13.04 -7.24
N GLY A 143 -19.25 -12.80 -8.53
CA GLY A 143 -20.45 -12.14 -9.05
C GLY A 143 -20.25 -10.63 -9.18
N VAL A 144 -21.35 -9.89 -9.36
CA VAL A 144 -21.34 -8.43 -9.51
C VAL A 144 -21.49 -7.78 -8.14
N TYR A 145 -20.61 -6.85 -7.85
CA TYR A 145 -20.64 -6.03 -6.64
C TYR A 145 -21.38 -4.71 -6.88
N PRO A 146 -22.18 -4.23 -5.92
CA PRO A 146 -22.78 -2.90 -5.98
C PRO A 146 -21.75 -1.80 -5.73
N SER A 147 -22.20 -0.52 -5.74
CA SER A 147 -21.33 0.65 -5.48
C SER A 147 -20.66 0.62 -4.11
N ASP A 148 -21.37 0.18 -3.07
CA ASP A 148 -20.84 0.02 -1.71
C ASP A 148 -20.16 -1.34 -1.56
N THR A 149 -19.03 -1.50 -2.25
CA THR A 149 -18.32 -2.78 -2.38
C THR A 149 -17.83 -3.34 -1.06
N ALA A 150 -17.39 -2.50 -0.13
CA ALA A 150 -16.93 -2.96 1.18
C ALA A 150 -18.11 -3.45 2.04
N ASP A 151 -19.25 -2.76 2.04
CA ASP A 151 -20.46 -3.23 2.72
C ASP A 151 -20.93 -4.57 2.16
N ALA A 152 -20.97 -4.67 0.84
CA ALA A 152 -21.35 -5.92 0.18
C ALA A 152 -20.40 -7.07 0.55
N PHE A 153 -19.09 -6.81 0.61
CA PHE A 153 -18.11 -7.82 1.00
C PHE A 153 -18.30 -8.25 2.46
N TRP A 154 -18.35 -7.31 3.39
CA TRP A 154 -18.40 -7.64 4.82
C TRP A 154 -19.72 -8.26 5.27
N PHE A 155 -20.84 -7.90 4.66
CA PHE A 155 -22.15 -8.20 5.23
C PHE A 155 -23.07 -9.02 4.32
N ASP A 156 -22.89 -8.99 2.99
CA ASP A 156 -23.89 -9.53 2.08
C ASP A 156 -23.34 -10.68 1.24
N ILE A 157 -22.27 -10.45 0.50
CA ILE A 157 -21.72 -11.41 -0.47
C ILE A 157 -20.73 -12.38 0.19
N GLN A 158 -19.89 -11.87 1.07
CA GLN A 158 -18.89 -12.59 1.86
C GLN A 158 -17.97 -13.53 1.06
N ARG A 159 -17.76 -13.25 -0.21
CA ARG A 159 -16.91 -14.02 -1.11
C ARG A 159 -16.25 -13.12 -2.14
N GLY A 160 -14.98 -13.37 -2.44
CA GLY A 160 -14.22 -12.55 -3.37
C GLY A 160 -12.80 -13.07 -3.54
N PHE A 161 -11.99 -12.33 -4.27
CA PHE A 161 -10.55 -12.57 -4.40
C PHE A 161 -9.75 -11.42 -3.77
N CYS A 162 -8.43 -11.44 -3.91
CA CYS A 162 -7.52 -10.52 -3.22
C CYS A 162 -7.93 -9.04 -3.31
N GLU A 163 -8.43 -8.57 -4.45
CA GLU A 163 -8.88 -7.19 -4.63
C GLU A 163 -10.04 -6.83 -3.70
N HIS A 164 -11.09 -7.67 -3.64
CA HIS A 164 -12.26 -7.44 -2.78
C HIS A 164 -11.88 -7.47 -1.30
N ILE A 165 -11.06 -8.45 -0.91
CA ILE A 165 -10.59 -8.60 0.47
C ILE A 165 -9.75 -7.41 0.89
N ALA A 166 -8.73 -7.06 0.09
CA ALA A 166 -7.81 -5.97 0.41
C ALA A 166 -8.53 -4.61 0.43
N SER A 167 -9.39 -4.35 -0.56
CA SER A 167 -10.18 -3.12 -0.64
C SER A 167 -11.13 -2.96 0.55
N ALA A 168 -11.92 -3.99 0.87
CA ALA A 168 -12.84 -3.96 2.00
C ALA A 168 -12.09 -3.80 3.33
N PHE A 169 -10.94 -4.48 3.50
CA PHE A 169 -10.10 -4.32 4.67
C PHE A 169 -9.51 -2.91 4.79
N ALA A 170 -9.02 -2.31 3.69
CA ALA A 170 -8.51 -0.95 3.69
C ALA A 170 -9.60 0.08 4.04
N VAL A 171 -10.83 -0.08 3.52
CA VAL A 171 -11.96 0.79 3.89
C VAL A 171 -12.27 0.66 5.38
N LEU A 172 -12.29 -0.55 5.93
CA LEU A 172 -12.51 -0.80 7.35
C LEU A 172 -11.43 -0.14 8.22
N MET A 173 -10.14 -0.29 7.88
CA MET A 173 -9.04 0.32 8.63
C MET A 173 -9.12 1.85 8.60
N ARG A 174 -9.33 2.45 7.42
CA ARG A 174 -9.50 3.89 7.28
C ARG A 174 -10.69 4.41 8.08
N SER A 175 -11.80 3.69 8.12
CA SER A 175 -12.98 4.07 8.91
C SER A 175 -12.75 4.00 10.42
N ALA A 176 -11.82 3.15 10.85
CA ALA A 176 -11.34 3.07 12.23
C ALA A 176 -10.23 4.09 12.56
N GLY A 177 -9.79 4.89 11.60
CA GLY A 177 -8.75 5.91 11.80
C GLY A 177 -7.31 5.41 11.69
N ILE A 178 -7.10 4.27 11.01
CA ILE A 178 -5.79 3.68 10.72
C ILE A 178 -5.37 4.01 9.29
#